data_07ee095140afe019d45c0ffb2a39d4de
#
_entry.id   07ee095140afe019d45c0ffb2a39d4de
#
_cell.length_a   1.000
_cell.length_b   1.000
_cell.length_c   1.000
_cell.angle_alpha   90.00
_cell.angle_beta   90.00
_cell.angle_gamma   90.00
#
_symmetry.space_group_name_H-M   'P 1'
#
loop_
_entity.id
_entity.type
_entity.pdbx_description
1 polymer ?
#
loop_
_entity_poly.entity_id
_entity_poly.type
_entity_poly.pdbx_seq_one_letter_code
_entity_poly.pdbx_strand_id
1 'polypeptide(L)'
;MEEEQYKKHSLGICAMKKKIHSPHMQQILDFIKEFNDFDLIEFKEEMIFNTDVEEWPIVESMIVFYSTGFPYSKVLKYINLRKPFLPNDFEIQKVFWDRIKVMNLLKENNIPIPNGIIVERESEINNENENSIELNTSLEIEEMIEKYNEEYNGGIKPKAPNLENLVNNDYRNEESNSVKLDEVEKIITKNEDGEEIINELEEYDEYIVYNGKKIMKPFVEKPRNGDDHNIYIYYPMNHGGGQTRLFRKHKDLSSLYYPNINKIRRDKSYLYEEYLQTDGFDIKVYTVGENYAHAEERKSPSLDGKVERNKGKEVRYPVNLTPTEKNIARKIVQIFKQNICGFDILRSKGVSYVCDVNGWSFVKGNRKYFQDCAILLRNIILSVIDPGLLTKHPINIPNPPVYKEMILDNKTGEITDELRSVVAVFRHADRSPKQKLKVLIHHPDLLELFDLFNDKEKENEGDKPKELKLKKPKELMTVLKIVKSILEKKGINGDELPFKLDNFEIKLFQIKLILERNLNFEGLTRKIQLRPLEWEEIIDKTTSKKSYKITKALLIMKWGGHITHSGIEQAKILGQTFRTQFYPSSE
;
A
#
# COMPACT_ATOMS: atom_id res chain seq x y z
N MET A 1 -31.77 -14.35 -37.94
CA MET A 1 -30.36 -14.12 -38.24
C MET A 1 -29.64 -15.29 -37.65
N GLU A 2 -29.11 -16.17 -38.49
CA GLU A 2 -28.26 -17.28 -38.05
C GLU A 2 -27.01 -16.63 -37.40
N GLU A 3 -26.75 -16.96 -36.14
CA GLU A 3 -25.47 -16.63 -35.50
C GLU A 3 -24.40 -17.36 -36.31
N GLU A 4 -23.57 -16.63 -37.05
CA GLU A 4 -22.35 -17.18 -37.64
C GLU A 4 -21.52 -17.80 -36.52
N GLN A 5 -21.55 -19.10 -36.42
CA GLN A 5 -20.77 -19.87 -35.44
C GLN A 5 -19.32 -19.86 -35.91
N TYR A 6 -18.55 -18.85 -35.45
CA TYR A 6 -17.12 -18.79 -35.75
C TYR A 6 -16.31 -19.78 -34.87
N LYS A 7 -15.21 -20.25 -35.42
CA LYS A 7 -14.33 -21.22 -34.75
C LYS A 7 -13.74 -20.55 -33.50
N LYS A 8 -13.92 -21.19 -32.34
CA LYS A 8 -13.27 -20.77 -31.10
C LYS A 8 -11.77 -21.07 -31.14
N HIS A 9 -11.01 -20.21 -30.46
CA HIS A 9 -9.58 -20.39 -30.29
C HIS A 9 -9.26 -21.17 -29.03
N SER A 10 -8.18 -21.96 -29.02
CA SER A 10 -7.77 -22.72 -27.85
C SER A 10 -6.89 -21.85 -26.92
N LEU A 11 -7.31 -21.70 -25.65
CA LEU A 11 -6.58 -20.99 -24.61
C LEU A 11 -6.19 -21.95 -23.48
N GLY A 12 -4.90 -22.26 -23.40
CA GLY A 12 -4.32 -23.09 -22.34
C GLY A 12 -4.18 -22.30 -21.03
N ILE A 13 -4.46 -22.97 -19.90
CA ILE A 13 -4.24 -22.43 -18.57
C ILE A 13 -3.26 -23.36 -17.84
N CYS A 14 -2.02 -22.92 -17.64
CA CYS A 14 -0.93 -23.73 -17.10
C CYS A 14 -0.31 -23.03 -15.86
N ALA A 15 -0.68 -23.50 -14.70
CA ALA A 15 -0.14 -23.07 -13.39
C ALA A 15 -0.47 -24.11 -12.33
N MET A 16 0.03 -23.95 -11.11
CA MET A 16 -0.35 -24.82 -9.99
C MET A 16 -1.85 -24.75 -9.73
N LYS A 17 -2.49 -25.89 -9.46
CA LYS A 17 -3.94 -26.03 -9.22
C LYS A 17 -4.48 -25.00 -8.23
N LYS A 18 -3.78 -24.78 -7.11
CA LYS A 18 -4.13 -23.76 -6.11
C LYS A 18 -4.22 -22.36 -6.70
N LYS A 19 -3.44 -22.04 -7.71
CA LYS A 19 -3.43 -20.73 -8.38
C LYS A 19 -4.54 -20.63 -9.43
N ILE A 20 -4.73 -21.66 -10.25
CA ILE A 20 -5.82 -21.73 -11.25
C ILE A 20 -7.18 -21.59 -10.56
N HIS A 21 -7.40 -22.35 -9.48
CA HIS A 21 -8.67 -22.35 -8.76
C HIS A 21 -8.77 -21.26 -7.67
N SER A 22 -7.86 -20.28 -7.66
CA SER A 22 -7.99 -19.12 -6.79
C SER A 22 -9.23 -18.30 -7.17
N PRO A 23 -9.96 -17.70 -6.20
CA PRO A 23 -11.19 -16.95 -6.47
C PRO A 23 -11.02 -15.83 -7.51
N HIS A 24 -9.83 -15.23 -7.58
CA HIS A 24 -9.53 -14.15 -8.52
C HIS A 24 -9.38 -14.68 -9.94
N MET A 25 -8.59 -15.75 -10.10
CA MET A 25 -8.36 -16.36 -11.41
C MET A 25 -9.66 -16.94 -11.97
N GLN A 26 -10.44 -17.64 -11.16
CA GLN A 26 -11.72 -18.21 -11.59
C GLN A 26 -12.69 -17.13 -12.09
N GLN A 27 -12.80 -15.99 -11.41
CA GLN A 27 -13.66 -14.89 -11.86
C GLN A 27 -13.21 -14.32 -13.22
N ILE A 28 -11.90 -14.19 -13.45
CA ILE A 28 -11.38 -13.72 -14.73
C ILE A 28 -11.68 -14.76 -15.83
N LEU A 29 -11.45 -16.04 -15.55
CA LEU A 29 -11.73 -17.12 -16.50
C LEU A 29 -13.23 -17.25 -16.81
N ASP A 30 -14.10 -17.02 -15.82
CA ASP A 30 -15.55 -17.03 -16.03
C ASP A 30 -15.98 -15.90 -16.98
N PHE A 31 -15.44 -14.68 -16.81
CA PHE A 31 -15.68 -13.60 -17.77
C PHE A 31 -15.12 -13.90 -19.17
N ILE A 32 -13.94 -14.55 -19.27
CA ILE A 32 -13.38 -14.96 -20.57
C ILE A 32 -14.30 -15.99 -21.26
N LYS A 33 -14.90 -16.93 -20.52
CA LYS A 33 -15.88 -17.88 -21.05
C LYS A 33 -17.14 -17.19 -21.57
N GLU A 34 -17.61 -16.12 -20.91
CA GLU A 34 -18.81 -15.38 -21.33
C GLU A 34 -18.63 -14.75 -22.73
N PHE A 35 -17.41 -14.42 -23.16
CA PHE A 35 -17.15 -13.88 -24.51
C PHE A 35 -17.34 -14.93 -25.62
N ASN A 36 -17.27 -16.21 -25.28
CA ASN A 36 -17.44 -17.33 -26.20
C ASN A 36 -16.40 -17.45 -27.36
N ASP A 37 -15.29 -16.69 -27.25
CA ASP A 37 -14.20 -16.69 -28.24
C ASP A 37 -13.18 -17.80 -28.03
N PHE A 38 -13.13 -18.37 -26.81
CA PHE A 38 -12.10 -19.34 -26.41
C PHE A 38 -12.67 -20.64 -25.86
N ASP A 39 -12.02 -21.75 -26.24
CA ASP A 39 -12.11 -23.02 -25.55
C ASP A 39 -10.98 -23.10 -24.53
N LEU A 40 -11.33 -23.07 -23.24
CA LEU A 40 -10.35 -23.07 -22.13
C LEU A 40 -9.89 -24.48 -21.84
N ILE A 41 -8.57 -24.72 -21.92
CA ILE A 41 -7.93 -26.01 -21.69
C ILE A 41 -7.04 -25.90 -20.45
N GLU A 42 -7.48 -26.51 -19.35
CA GLU A 42 -6.68 -26.55 -18.11
C GLU A 42 -5.60 -27.63 -18.22
N PHE A 43 -4.33 -27.23 -18.02
CA PHE A 43 -3.22 -28.17 -17.90
C PHE A 43 -3.19 -28.68 -16.45
N LYS A 44 -3.72 -29.88 -16.25
CA LYS A 44 -3.84 -30.50 -14.91
C LYS A 44 -2.46 -30.78 -14.32
N GLU A 45 -2.30 -30.63 -13.01
CA GLU A 45 -1.03 -30.90 -12.32
C GLU A 45 -0.51 -32.31 -12.59
N GLU A 46 -1.38 -33.32 -12.57
CA GLU A 46 -1.00 -34.73 -12.89
C GLU A 46 -0.33 -34.83 -14.26
N MET A 47 -0.85 -34.14 -15.26
CA MET A 47 -0.28 -34.09 -16.60
C MET A 47 1.04 -33.31 -16.60
N ILE A 48 1.05 -32.11 -15.98
CA ILE A 48 2.25 -31.24 -15.91
C ILE A 48 3.43 -32.00 -15.31
N PHE A 49 3.22 -32.78 -14.26
CA PHE A 49 4.30 -33.51 -13.60
C PHE A 49 4.64 -34.85 -14.24
N ASN A 50 3.66 -35.61 -14.70
CA ASN A 50 3.81 -37.04 -14.97
C ASN A 50 3.82 -37.43 -16.45
N THR A 51 3.35 -36.57 -17.40
CA THR A 51 3.35 -36.90 -18.84
C THR A 51 4.40 -36.10 -19.59
N ASP A 52 4.91 -36.63 -20.69
CA ASP A 52 5.86 -35.94 -21.54
C ASP A 52 5.21 -34.73 -22.24
N VAL A 53 5.98 -33.68 -22.49
CA VAL A 53 5.47 -32.41 -23.06
C VAL A 53 4.92 -32.57 -24.49
N GLU A 54 5.37 -33.59 -25.18
CA GLU A 54 4.90 -33.98 -26.52
C GLU A 54 3.44 -34.45 -26.54
N GLU A 55 2.95 -35.01 -25.41
CA GLU A 55 1.58 -35.51 -25.22
C GLU A 55 0.62 -34.41 -24.70
N TRP A 56 1.15 -33.25 -24.33
CA TRP A 56 0.30 -32.17 -23.82
C TRP A 56 -0.59 -31.59 -24.92
N PRO A 57 -1.77 -31.06 -24.57
CA PRO A 57 -2.68 -30.41 -25.52
C PRO A 57 -1.97 -29.33 -26.32
N ILE A 58 -2.25 -29.21 -27.60
CA ILE A 58 -1.76 -28.12 -28.44
C ILE A 58 -2.74 -26.97 -28.32
N VAL A 59 -2.24 -25.78 -27.97
CA VAL A 59 -3.04 -24.58 -27.80
C VAL A 59 -2.46 -23.41 -28.59
N GLU A 60 -3.34 -22.52 -29.08
CA GLU A 60 -2.93 -21.32 -29.85
C GLU A 60 -2.36 -20.22 -28.93
N SER A 61 -2.89 -20.13 -27.73
CA SER A 61 -2.42 -19.20 -26.71
C SER A 61 -2.42 -19.85 -25.33
N MET A 62 -1.60 -19.35 -24.40
CA MET A 62 -1.48 -19.94 -23.07
C MET A 62 -1.27 -18.86 -22.00
N ILE A 63 -2.09 -18.89 -20.97
CA ILE A 63 -1.84 -18.22 -19.71
C ILE A 63 -0.98 -19.15 -18.86
N VAL A 64 0.27 -18.73 -18.60
CA VAL A 64 1.24 -19.51 -17.82
C VAL A 64 1.96 -18.61 -16.83
N PHE A 65 2.11 -19.08 -15.59
CA PHE A 65 2.87 -18.37 -14.58
C PHE A 65 3.45 -19.29 -13.52
N TYR A 66 4.64 -18.93 -13.09
CA TYR A 66 5.39 -19.63 -12.06
C TYR A 66 4.78 -19.43 -10.66
N SER A 67 4.92 -20.44 -9.83
CA SER A 67 4.80 -20.38 -8.38
C SER A 67 5.59 -21.53 -7.77
N THR A 68 5.95 -21.45 -6.49
CA THR A 68 6.74 -22.47 -5.78
C THR A 68 6.23 -23.89 -6.08
N GLY A 69 7.16 -24.76 -6.47
CA GLY A 69 6.88 -26.15 -6.85
C GLY A 69 6.42 -26.36 -8.30
N PHE A 70 6.29 -25.30 -9.10
CA PHE A 70 5.93 -25.41 -10.51
C PHE A 70 7.13 -25.89 -11.35
N PRO A 71 7.00 -26.89 -12.23
CA PRO A 71 8.11 -27.46 -12.98
C PRO A 71 8.50 -26.58 -14.17
N TYR A 72 9.20 -25.48 -13.87
CA TYR A 72 9.54 -24.41 -14.80
C TYR A 72 10.21 -24.91 -16.08
N SER A 73 11.28 -25.70 -15.95
CA SER A 73 12.08 -26.18 -17.09
C SER A 73 11.27 -27.07 -18.04
N LYS A 74 10.37 -27.89 -17.49
CA LYS A 74 9.49 -28.75 -18.28
C LYS A 74 8.46 -27.94 -19.07
N VAL A 75 7.86 -26.94 -18.43
CA VAL A 75 6.90 -26.05 -19.10
C VAL A 75 7.59 -25.17 -20.14
N LEU A 76 8.81 -24.72 -19.89
CA LEU A 76 9.61 -24.01 -20.89
C LEU A 76 9.91 -24.89 -22.12
N LYS A 77 10.20 -26.19 -21.93
CA LYS A 77 10.36 -27.15 -23.03
C LYS A 77 9.09 -27.23 -23.88
N TYR A 78 7.90 -27.28 -23.26
CA TYR A 78 6.62 -27.26 -23.99
C TYR A 78 6.44 -25.96 -24.78
N ILE A 79 6.69 -24.80 -24.16
CA ILE A 79 6.57 -23.49 -24.81
C ILE A 79 7.48 -23.41 -26.04
N ASN A 80 8.73 -23.88 -25.93
CA ASN A 80 9.69 -23.90 -27.01
C ASN A 80 9.29 -24.86 -28.15
N LEU A 81 8.66 -26.00 -27.77
CA LEU A 81 8.19 -27.00 -28.72
C LEU A 81 6.96 -26.53 -29.50
N ARG A 82 5.94 -25.99 -28.82
CA ARG A 82 4.63 -25.67 -29.38
C ARG A 82 4.42 -24.21 -29.77
N LYS A 83 5.21 -23.31 -29.17
CA LYS A 83 5.22 -21.85 -29.41
C LYS A 83 3.83 -21.20 -29.32
N PRO A 84 3.02 -21.48 -28.28
CA PRO A 84 1.76 -20.78 -28.09
C PRO A 84 2.02 -19.29 -27.86
N PHE A 85 1.04 -18.44 -28.19
CA PHE A 85 1.14 -17.03 -27.78
C PHE A 85 1.00 -16.91 -26.26
N LEU A 86 1.91 -16.17 -25.62
CA LEU A 86 1.92 -15.93 -24.17
C LEU A 86 1.63 -14.44 -23.90
N PRO A 87 0.55 -14.11 -23.15
CA PRO A 87 0.31 -12.73 -22.74
C PRO A 87 1.43 -12.15 -21.86
N ASN A 88 2.06 -13.00 -21.06
CA ASN A 88 3.25 -12.66 -20.26
C ASN A 88 4.42 -13.54 -20.73
N ASP A 89 5.57 -12.93 -20.95
CA ASP A 89 6.79 -13.67 -21.27
C ASP A 89 7.18 -14.57 -20.08
N PHE A 90 7.30 -15.87 -20.34
CA PHE A 90 7.55 -16.86 -19.29
C PHE A 90 9.01 -16.90 -18.87
N GLU A 91 9.95 -16.66 -19.78
CA GLU A 91 11.38 -16.73 -19.47
C GLU A 91 11.81 -15.60 -18.55
N ILE A 92 11.30 -14.39 -18.79
CA ILE A 92 11.65 -13.23 -17.97
C ILE A 92 11.09 -13.34 -16.53
N GLN A 93 10.15 -14.24 -16.28
CA GLN A 93 9.66 -14.47 -14.91
C GLN A 93 10.76 -14.92 -13.94
N LYS A 94 11.85 -15.51 -14.42
CA LYS A 94 13.03 -15.83 -13.60
C LYS A 94 13.68 -14.59 -12.98
N VAL A 95 13.54 -13.43 -13.61
CA VAL A 95 14.11 -12.17 -13.09
C VAL A 95 13.49 -11.82 -11.74
N PHE A 96 12.21 -12.13 -11.54
CA PHE A 96 11.51 -11.83 -10.27
C PHE A 96 11.98 -12.68 -9.09
N TRP A 97 12.74 -13.74 -9.33
CA TRP A 97 13.33 -14.56 -8.25
C TRP A 97 14.51 -13.86 -7.60
N ASP A 98 15.09 -12.85 -8.26
CA ASP A 98 16.27 -12.12 -7.82
C ASP A 98 15.98 -10.61 -7.76
N ARG A 99 15.83 -10.07 -6.55
CA ARG A 99 15.57 -8.64 -6.33
C ARG A 99 16.65 -7.74 -6.93
N ILE A 100 17.89 -8.20 -6.92
CA ILE A 100 19.02 -7.44 -7.47
C ILE A 100 18.83 -7.27 -8.98
N LYS A 101 18.48 -8.34 -9.69
CA LYS A 101 18.20 -8.29 -11.14
C LYS A 101 17.02 -7.37 -11.44
N VAL A 102 15.94 -7.43 -10.64
CA VAL A 102 14.77 -6.53 -10.78
C VAL A 102 15.20 -5.07 -10.61
N MET A 103 15.93 -4.75 -9.54
CA MET A 103 16.33 -3.38 -9.24
C MET A 103 17.30 -2.82 -10.28
N ASN A 104 18.23 -3.63 -10.77
CA ASN A 104 19.15 -3.24 -11.84
C ASN A 104 18.39 -2.89 -13.13
N LEU A 105 17.45 -3.73 -13.56
CA LEU A 105 16.62 -3.44 -14.74
C LEU A 105 15.79 -2.16 -14.58
N LEU A 106 15.23 -1.91 -13.40
CA LEU A 106 14.51 -0.66 -13.13
C LEU A 106 15.45 0.55 -13.24
N LYS A 107 16.64 0.47 -12.64
CA LYS A 107 17.65 1.52 -12.66
C LYS A 107 18.15 1.83 -14.07
N GLU A 108 18.50 0.81 -14.85
CA GLU A 108 18.95 0.92 -16.25
C GLU A 108 17.91 1.62 -17.14
N ASN A 109 16.64 1.46 -16.83
CA ASN A 109 15.54 2.09 -17.56
C ASN A 109 15.05 3.41 -16.96
N ASN A 110 15.83 4.02 -16.06
CA ASN A 110 15.54 5.30 -15.41
C ASN A 110 14.17 5.32 -14.71
N ILE A 111 13.82 4.22 -14.04
CA ILE A 111 12.68 4.17 -13.12
C ILE A 111 13.20 4.54 -11.73
N PRO A 112 12.56 5.50 -11.03
CA PRO A 112 12.97 5.86 -9.69
C PRO A 112 12.86 4.66 -8.73
N ILE A 113 13.95 4.34 -8.07
CA ILE A 113 14.07 3.32 -7.03
C ILE A 113 14.73 3.95 -5.80
N PRO A 114 14.52 3.40 -4.57
CA PRO A 114 15.27 3.85 -3.40
C PRO A 114 16.77 3.74 -3.64
N ASN A 115 17.56 4.69 -3.13
CA ASN A 115 19.02 4.57 -3.17
C ASN A 115 19.45 3.37 -2.31
N GLY A 116 20.46 2.65 -2.77
CA GLY A 116 20.84 1.44 -2.03
C GLY A 116 22.24 0.93 -2.36
N ILE A 117 22.63 -0.07 -1.57
CA ILE A 117 23.88 -0.82 -1.65
C ILE A 117 23.52 -2.29 -1.80
N ILE A 118 24.18 -2.98 -2.71
CA ILE A 118 24.04 -4.41 -2.91
C ILE A 118 25.30 -5.08 -2.34
N VAL A 119 25.10 -5.98 -1.39
CA VAL A 119 26.17 -6.80 -0.78
C VAL A 119 25.97 -8.25 -1.24
N GLU A 120 26.76 -8.67 -2.21
CA GLU A 120 26.72 -10.02 -2.79
C GLU A 120 27.75 -10.93 -2.11
N ARG A 121 27.34 -12.16 -1.76
CA ARG A 121 28.18 -13.20 -1.16
C ARG A 121 28.15 -14.46 -2.03
N GLU A 122 29.30 -15.05 -2.31
CA GLU A 122 29.47 -16.15 -3.28
C GLU A 122 28.66 -17.42 -2.97
N SER A 123 28.29 -17.66 -1.71
CA SER A 123 27.56 -18.86 -1.30
C SER A 123 26.18 -19.03 -1.98
N GLU A 124 25.61 -17.96 -2.54
CA GLU A 124 24.29 -17.97 -3.20
C GLU A 124 24.35 -17.97 -4.74
N ILE A 125 25.47 -17.55 -5.33
CA ILE A 125 25.59 -17.42 -6.79
C ILE A 125 25.52 -18.79 -7.49
N ASN A 126 25.88 -19.87 -6.81
CA ASN A 126 25.98 -21.22 -7.36
C ASN A 126 24.72 -22.10 -7.11
N ASN A 127 23.72 -21.62 -6.38
CA ASN A 127 22.50 -22.38 -6.06
C ASN A 127 21.28 -21.90 -6.87
N GLU A 128 21.38 -21.93 -8.21
CA GLU A 128 20.20 -21.84 -9.11
C GLU A 128 19.34 -23.13 -9.03
N ASN A 129 19.14 -23.68 -7.85
CA ASN A 129 18.26 -24.84 -7.70
C ASN A 129 16.81 -24.40 -7.76
N GLU A 130 16.05 -25.03 -8.68
CA GLU A 130 14.60 -24.88 -8.91
C GLU A 130 13.71 -25.13 -7.67
N ASN A 131 14.29 -25.57 -6.57
CA ASN A 131 13.64 -25.85 -5.30
C ASN A 131 13.79 -24.68 -4.31
N SER A 132 13.14 -23.55 -4.60
CA SER A 132 12.92 -22.55 -3.56
C SER A 132 11.98 -23.13 -2.50
N ILE A 133 12.53 -23.50 -1.34
CA ILE A 133 11.75 -23.81 -0.15
C ILE A 133 10.90 -22.56 0.13
N GLU A 134 9.59 -22.72 0.39
CA GLU A 134 8.74 -21.61 0.85
C GLU A 134 9.31 -21.06 2.17
N LEU A 135 10.15 -20.03 2.06
CA LEU A 135 10.69 -19.30 3.21
C LEU A 135 9.55 -18.48 3.81
N ASN A 136 9.41 -18.49 5.13
CA ASN A 136 8.29 -17.92 5.89
C ASN A 136 6.95 -18.65 5.68
N THR A 137 6.94 -19.93 5.96
CA THR A 137 5.69 -20.66 6.10
C THR A 137 4.80 -20.04 7.20
N SER A 138 3.51 -20.26 7.13
CA SER A 138 2.58 -19.76 8.16
C SER A 138 2.94 -20.29 9.55
N LEU A 139 3.55 -21.48 9.65
CA LEU A 139 4.01 -22.10 10.89
C LEU A 139 5.22 -21.37 11.46
N GLU A 140 6.24 -21.09 10.65
CA GLU A 140 7.43 -20.35 11.10
C GLU A 140 7.09 -18.93 11.59
N ILE A 141 6.15 -18.27 10.93
CA ILE A 141 5.66 -16.95 11.37
C ILE A 141 4.90 -17.08 12.70
N GLU A 142 4.10 -18.13 12.88
CA GLU A 142 3.34 -18.36 14.10
C GLU A 142 4.28 -18.63 15.28
N GLU A 143 5.26 -19.52 15.13
CA GLU A 143 6.31 -19.81 16.13
C GLU A 143 7.12 -18.55 16.49
N MET A 144 7.47 -17.73 15.50
CA MET A 144 8.15 -16.46 15.72
C MET A 144 7.30 -15.50 16.56
N ILE A 145 5.99 -15.39 16.28
CA ILE A 145 5.07 -14.53 17.02
C ILE A 145 4.86 -15.05 18.44
N GLU A 146 4.75 -16.37 18.63
CA GLU A 146 4.65 -16.99 19.95
C GLU A 146 5.88 -16.70 20.79
N LYS A 147 7.07 -16.95 20.27
CA LYS A 147 8.34 -16.65 20.94
C LYS A 147 8.47 -15.16 21.31
N TYR A 148 8.08 -14.26 20.41
CA TYR A 148 8.06 -12.83 20.71
C TYR A 148 7.06 -12.50 21.84
N ASN A 149 5.87 -13.12 21.85
CA ASN A 149 4.89 -12.90 22.89
C ASN A 149 5.35 -13.46 24.25
N GLU A 150 6.09 -14.57 24.27
CA GLU A 150 6.67 -15.13 25.49
C GLU A 150 7.76 -14.21 26.06
N GLU A 151 8.66 -13.68 25.21
CA GLU A 151 9.72 -12.77 25.61
C GLU A 151 9.16 -11.47 26.26
N TYR A 152 8.04 -10.97 25.74
CA TYR A 152 7.41 -9.74 26.25
C TYR A 152 6.12 -10.00 27.03
N ASN A 153 5.96 -11.20 27.61
CA ASN A 153 4.77 -11.59 28.37
C ASN A 153 4.68 -10.81 29.68
N GLY A 154 3.55 -10.10 29.87
CA GLY A 154 3.29 -9.29 31.09
C GLY A 154 3.95 -7.91 31.11
N GLY A 155 4.71 -7.53 30.08
CA GLY A 155 5.32 -6.21 29.91
C GLY A 155 4.67 -5.36 28.81
N ILE A 156 5.12 -4.10 28.70
CA ILE A 156 4.78 -3.25 27.55
C ILE A 156 5.57 -3.74 26.35
N LYS A 157 4.88 -4.12 25.27
CA LYS A 157 5.56 -4.48 24.02
C LYS A 157 6.35 -3.28 23.50
N PRO A 158 7.62 -3.49 23.12
CA PRO A 158 8.47 -2.42 22.62
C PRO A 158 7.88 -1.83 21.33
N LYS A 159 8.06 -0.53 21.17
CA LYS A 159 7.64 0.19 19.96
C LYS A 159 8.85 0.63 19.19
N ALA A 160 8.77 0.50 17.87
CA ALA A 160 9.78 1.05 16.98
C ALA A 160 9.93 2.58 17.18
N PRO A 161 11.12 3.15 16.97
CA PRO A 161 11.35 4.58 16.96
C PRO A 161 10.39 5.31 16.02
N ASN A 162 10.02 6.56 16.36
CA ASN A 162 9.18 7.36 15.48
C ASN A 162 9.99 7.85 14.28
N LEU A 163 9.73 7.25 13.12
CA LEU A 163 10.43 7.53 11.88
C LEU A 163 10.23 8.97 11.35
N GLU A 164 9.09 9.62 11.68
CA GLU A 164 8.83 11.01 11.27
C GLU A 164 9.90 11.97 11.83
N ASN A 165 10.36 11.72 13.05
CA ASN A 165 11.39 12.52 13.69
C ASN A 165 12.79 12.23 13.14
N LEU A 166 13.02 11.01 12.63
CA LEU A 166 14.32 10.57 12.13
C LEU A 166 14.65 11.11 10.73
N VAL A 167 13.67 11.17 9.84
CA VAL A 167 13.88 11.57 8.45
C VAL A 167 13.83 13.09 8.25
N ASN A 168 13.17 13.84 9.15
CA ASN A 168 13.02 15.28 9.06
C ASN A 168 14.18 16.08 9.70
N ASN A 169 14.97 15.44 10.54
CA ASN A 169 16.16 16.08 11.11
C ASN A 169 17.38 15.79 10.21
N ASP A 170 18.21 16.81 9.96
CA ASP A 170 19.46 16.70 9.18
C ASP A 170 20.56 15.95 9.96
N TYR A 171 20.28 14.66 10.32
CA TYR A 171 21.26 13.78 11.01
C TYR A 171 22.51 13.46 10.18
N ARG A 172 22.55 13.88 8.92
CA ARG A 172 23.67 13.61 8.02
C ARG A 172 25.00 14.22 8.47
N ASN A 173 24.99 15.06 9.50
CA ASN A 173 26.16 15.78 10.00
C ASN A 173 26.74 15.24 11.33
N GLU A 174 26.16 14.21 11.96
CA GLU A 174 26.65 13.68 13.26
C GLU A 174 27.63 12.50 13.10
N GLU A 175 28.51 12.57 12.11
CA GLU A 175 29.50 11.49 11.85
C GLU A 175 30.56 11.32 12.93
N SER A 176 30.77 12.34 13.78
CA SER A 176 31.93 12.42 14.67
C SER A 176 31.91 11.46 15.86
N ASN A 177 30.78 10.81 16.18
CA ASN A 177 30.61 9.98 17.37
C ASN A 177 30.08 8.57 17.09
N SER A 178 29.97 8.14 15.84
CA SER A 178 29.46 6.80 15.51
C SER A 178 30.43 5.70 15.93
N VAL A 179 29.91 4.71 16.65
CA VAL A 179 30.67 3.55 17.14
C VAL A 179 30.59 2.42 16.13
N LYS A 180 31.74 1.81 15.83
CA LYS A 180 31.82 0.61 14.98
C LYS A 180 31.26 -0.58 15.74
N LEU A 181 30.29 -1.28 15.15
CA LEU A 181 29.57 -2.38 15.81
C LEU A 181 30.27 -3.73 15.65
N ASP A 182 31.09 -3.89 14.59
CA ASP A 182 31.74 -5.16 14.28
C ASP A 182 33.08 -4.94 13.55
N GLU A 183 33.88 -6.02 13.40
CA GLU A 183 35.06 -6.00 12.55
C GLU A 183 34.67 -5.80 11.07
N VAL A 184 35.64 -5.35 10.25
CA VAL A 184 35.45 -5.21 8.80
C VAL A 184 35.25 -6.57 8.17
N GLU A 185 34.12 -6.79 7.56
CA GLU A 185 33.86 -8.02 6.79
C GLU A 185 34.50 -7.90 5.42
N LYS A 186 35.41 -8.83 5.09
CA LYS A 186 35.98 -8.94 3.75
C LYS A 186 35.21 -9.97 2.94
N ILE A 187 34.57 -9.52 1.88
CA ILE A 187 33.74 -10.34 0.99
C ILE A 187 34.50 -10.52 -0.30
N ILE A 188 34.85 -11.75 -0.65
CA ILE A 188 35.53 -12.08 -1.90
C ILE A 188 34.47 -12.34 -2.97
N THR A 189 34.55 -11.65 -4.08
CA THR A 189 33.73 -11.87 -5.28
C THR A 189 34.65 -12.05 -6.49
N LYS A 190 34.12 -12.56 -7.60
CA LYS A 190 34.88 -12.70 -8.87
C LYS A 190 34.31 -11.75 -9.91
N ASN A 191 35.19 -11.09 -10.67
CA ASN A 191 34.80 -10.32 -11.85
C ASN A 191 34.47 -11.25 -13.03
N GLU A 192 34.08 -10.65 -14.18
CA GLU A 192 33.76 -11.39 -15.41
C GLU A 192 34.97 -12.20 -15.94
N ASP A 193 36.17 -11.77 -15.63
CA ASP A 193 37.45 -12.44 -16.01
C ASP A 193 37.86 -13.53 -15.00
N GLY A 194 37.11 -13.72 -13.90
CA GLY A 194 37.37 -14.71 -12.86
C GLY A 194 38.39 -14.29 -11.80
N GLU A 195 38.84 -13.03 -11.79
CA GLU A 195 39.76 -12.48 -10.80
C GLU A 195 39.03 -12.18 -9.48
N GLU A 196 39.70 -12.45 -8.38
CA GLU A 196 39.14 -12.18 -7.05
C GLU A 196 39.15 -10.68 -6.72
N ILE A 197 37.98 -10.16 -6.36
CA ILE A 197 37.81 -8.79 -5.85
C ILE A 197 37.46 -8.88 -4.37
N ILE A 198 38.25 -8.17 -3.54
CA ILE A 198 37.97 -8.04 -2.11
C ILE A 198 37.11 -6.82 -1.89
N ASN A 199 35.91 -7.04 -1.38
CA ASN A 199 34.95 -6.01 -0.99
C ASN A 199 34.94 -5.86 0.52
N GLU A 200 34.80 -4.66 1.04
CA GLU A 200 34.81 -4.37 2.48
C GLU A 200 33.44 -3.85 2.92
N LEU A 201 32.87 -4.49 3.93
CA LEU A 201 31.63 -4.09 4.59
C LEU A 201 31.95 -3.68 6.02
N GLU A 202 31.66 -2.44 6.35
CA GLU A 202 31.78 -1.88 7.69
C GLU A 202 30.42 -1.54 8.24
N GLU A 203 30.19 -1.87 9.51
CA GLU A 203 28.94 -1.58 10.20
C GLU A 203 29.18 -0.68 11.42
N TYR A 204 28.41 0.39 11.48
CA TYR A 204 28.37 1.36 12.55
C TYR A 204 26.97 1.43 13.18
N ASP A 205 26.87 2.01 14.35
CA ASP A 205 25.59 2.20 15.05
C ASP A 205 24.61 3.08 14.27
N GLU A 206 25.11 4.01 13.44
CA GLU A 206 24.28 4.96 12.68
C GLU A 206 24.21 4.65 11.16
N TYR A 207 25.14 3.82 10.63
CA TYR A 207 25.23 3.59 9.18
C TYR A 207 26.01 2.31 8.85
N ILE A 208 25.97 1.92 7.57
CA ILE A 208 26.90 0.94 6.99
C ILE A 208 27.69 1.57 5.84
N VAL A 209 28.89 1.03 5.60
CA VAL A 209 29.74 1.39 4.45
C VAL A 209 30.13 0.13 3.69
N TYR A 210 29.91 0.12 2.38
CA TYR A 210 30.33 -0.98 1.52
C TYR A 210 31.07 -0.40 0.31
N ASN A 211 32.34 -0.77 0.17
CA ASN A 211 33.23 -0.25 -0.88
C ASN A 211 33.20 1.29 -0.99
N GLY A 212 33.24 1.96 0.16
CA GLY A 212 33.21 3.43 0.22
C GLY A 212 31.83 4.06 0.03
N LYS A 213 30.80 3.30 -0.32
CA LYS A 213 29.43 3.80 -0.35
C LYS A 213 28.78 3.67 1.02
N LYS A 214 28.22 4.77 1.50
CA LYS A 214 27.58 4.88 2.82
C LYS A 214 26.06 4.91 2.68
N ILE A 215 25.37 4.22 3.60
CA ILE A 215 23.92 4.32 3.79
C ILE A 215 23.59 4.50 5.27
N MET A 216 22.81 5.53 5.57
CA MET A 216 22.42 5.89 6.94
C MET A 216 21.21 5.08 7.41
N LYS A 217 21.18 4.72 8.69
CA LYS A 217 19.96 4.23 9.35
C LYS A 217 18.98 5.40 9.56
N PRO A 218 17.66 5.20 9.41
CA PRO A 218 17.02 3.92 9.10
C PRO A 218 17.20 3.51 7.65
N PHE A 219 17.53 2.24 7.42
CA PHE A 219 17.55 1.60 6.12
C PHE A 219 16.80 0.27 6.12
N VAL A 220 16.44 -0.20 4.93
CA VAL A 220 15.72 -1.46 4.71
C VAL A 220 16.67 -2.49 4.15
N GLU A 221 16.80 -3.65 4.82
CA GLU A 221 17.55 -4.81 4.37
C GLU A 221 16.59 -5.82 3.74
N LYS A 222 16.84 -6.21 2.49
CA LYS A 222 16.03 -7.17 1.74
C LYS A 222 16.90 -8.33 1.29
N PRO A 223 16.48 -9.60 1.47
CA PRO A 223 17.19 -10.75 0.90
C PRO A 223 17.19 -10.66 -0.63
N ARG A 224 18.24 -11.20 -1.27
CA ARG A 224 18.33 -11.31 -2.73
C ARG A 224 17.16 -12.11 -3.31
N ASN A 225 16.78 -13.23 -2.66
CA ASN A 225 15.68 -14.06 -3.10
C ASN A 225 14.35 -13.28 -3.05
N GLY A 226 13.66 -13.14 -4.19
CA GLY A 226 12.38 -12.43 -4.33
C GLY A 226 11.24 -13.02 -3.49
N ASP A 227 11.24 -14.31 -3.27
CA ASP A 227 10.21 -15.02 -2.48
C ASP A 227 10.44 -14.92 -0.96
N ASP A 228 11.65 -14.54 -0.52
CA ASP A 228 11.97 -14.34 0.90
C ASP A 228 11.45 -12.97 1.39
N HIS A 229 10.40 -13.01 2.18
CA HIS A 229 9.75 -11.83 2.76
C HIS A 229 10.32 -11.41 4.12
N ASN A 230 11.46 -11.95 4.55
CA ASN A 230 12.18 -11.51 5.75
C ASN A 230 12.90 -10.19 5.49
N ILE A 231 12.19 -9.11 5.50
CA ILE A 231 12.69 -7.76 5.26
C ILE A 231 12.85 -7.06 6.61
N TYR A 232 13.99 -6.41 6.84
CA TYR A 232 14.30 -5.76 8.10
C TYR A 232 14.52 -4.27 7.93
N ILE A 233 14.02 -3.48 8.88
CA ILE A 233 14.28 -2.04 8.98
C ILE A 233 15.16 -1.85 10.21
N TYR A 234 16.38 -1.36 10.03
CA TYR A 234 17.30 -1.06 11.12
C TYR A 234 17.24 0.42 11.50
N TYR A 235 17.26 0.69 12.80
CA TYR A 235 17.18 2.03 13.35
C TYR A 235 18.52 2.48 13.94
N PRO A 236 18.82 3.81 13.92
CA PRO A 236 20.04 4.34 14.50
C PRO A 236 20.00 4.24 16.04
N MET A 237 21.16 3.96 16.64
CA MET A 237 21.28 3.74 18.09
C MET A 237 20.95 4.99 18.91
N ASN A 238 21.30 6.19 18.43
CA ASN A 238 20.97 7.47 19.07
C ASN A 238 19.45 7.75 19.17
N HIS A 239 18.64 6.95 18.46
CA HIS A 239 17.16 7.03 18.49
C HIS A 239 16.50 5.75 19.00
N GLY A 240 17.24 4.95 19.79
CA GLY A 240 16.74 3.74 20.43
C GLY A 240 17.14 2.45 19.76
N GLY A 241 17.76 2.49 18.58
CA GLY A 241 18.29 1.30 17.89
C GLY A 241 17.24 0.25 17.55
N GLY A 242 17.68 -1.00 17.47
CA GLY A 242 16.83 -2.14 17.18
C GLY A 242 16.49 -2.30 15.71
N GLN A 243 15.59 -3.24 15.44
CA GLN A 243 15.09 -3.50 14.10
C GLN A 243 13.59 -3.83 14.09
N THR A 244 12.91 -3.52 12.99
CA THR A 244 11.58 -4.05 12.69
C THR A 244 11.69 -5.12 11.62
N ARG A 245 11.28 -6.35 11.94
CA ARG A 245 11.15 -7.43 10.99
C ARG A 245 9.77 -7.41 10.34
N LEU A 246 9.73 -7.28 9.02
CA LEU A 246 8.52 -7.43 8.21
C LEU A 246 8.40 -8.88 7.75
N PHE A 247 7.16 -9.37 7.61
CA PHE A 247 6.87 -10.73 7.17
C PHE A 247 5.53 -10.81 6.43
N ARG A 248 5.26 -11.96 5.79
CA ARG A 248 3.94 -12.23 5.19
C ARG A 248 2.86 -12.11 6.23
N LYS A 249 1.78 -11.36 5.92
CA LYS A 249 0.68 -11.09 6.86
C LYS A 249 0.13 -12.36 7.48
N HIS A 250 0.24 -12.44 8.80
CA HIS A 250 -0.32 -13.53 9.60
C HIS A 250 -1.34 -12.97 10.59
N LYS A 251 -2.61 -13.44 10.51
CA LYS A 251 -3.71 -12.85 11.29
C LYS A 251 -3.74 -11.32 11.08
N ASP A 252 -3.60 -10.53 12.14
CA ASP A 252 -3.63 -9.06 12.09
C ASP A 252 -2.23 -8.42 12.22
N LEU A 253 -1.16 -9.20 12.01
CA LEU A 253 0.22 -8.73 12.11
C LEU A 253 0.93 -8.82 10.74
N SER A 254 1.85 -7.89 10.52
CA SER A 254 2.72 -7.81 9.34
C SER A 254 4.15 -7.43 9.68
N SER A 255 4.42 -7.00 10.92
CA SER A 255 5.78 -6.74 11.42
C SER A 255 5.85 -6.80 12.94
N LEU A 256 7.07 -7.00 13.47
CA LEU A 256 7.42 -6.97 14.89
C LEU A 256 8.73 -6.20 15.09
N TYR A 257 8.82 -5.44 16.18
CA TYR A 257 10.00 -4.66 16.53
C TYR A 257 10.82 -5.35 17.62
N TYR A 258 12.13 -5.49 17.39
CA TYR A 258 13.12 -6.09 18.27
C TYR A 258 14.15 -5.04 18.70
N PRO A 259 14.08 -4.49 19.93
CA PRO A 259 14.94 -3.40 20.38
C PRO A 259 16.41 -3.81 20.58
N ASN A 260 16.67 -5.09 20.83
CA ASN A 260 18.00 -5.60 21.18
C ASN A 260 18.79 -6.11 19.95
N ILE A 261 18.24 -6.09 18.74
CA ILE A 261 18.91 -6.57 17.54
C ILE A 261 19.33 -5.36 16.70
N ASN A 262 20.63 -5.06 16.73
CA ASN A 262 21.18 -3.87 16.08
C ASN A 262 22.12 -4.18 14.91
N LYS A 263 22.61 -5.44 14.82
CA LYS A 263 23.53 -5.88 13.78
C LYS A 263 22.81 -6.40 12.56
N ILE A 264 23.32 -6.09 11.38
CA ILE A 264 22.82 -6.60 10.10
C ILE A 264 23.11 -8.09 9.94
N ARG A 265 22.36 -8.73 9.06
CA ARG A 265 22.57 -10.15 8.72
C ARG A 265 23.77 -10.31 7.78
N ARG A 266 24.52 -11.43 7.94
CA ARG A 266 25.75 -11.72 7.16
C ARG A 266 25.74 -13.11 6.53
N ASP A 267 24.62 -13.82 6.60
CA ASP A 267 24.45 -15.21 6.18
C ASP A 267 24.16 -15.36 4.67
N LYS A 268 23.71 -14.29 4.02
CA LYS A 268 23.28 -14.26 2.61
C LYS A 268 23.65 -12.96 1.91
N SER A 269 23.31 -12.87 0.62
CA SER A 269 23.36 -11.62 -0.14
C SER A 269 22.15 -10.77 0.18
N TYR A 270 22.38 -9.47 0.39
CA TYR A 270 21.33 -8.52 0.78
C TYR A 270 21.42 -7.22 -0.02
N LEU A 271 20.24 -6.66 -0.26
CA LEU A 271 20.05 -5.30 -0.76
C LEU A 271 19.70 -4.40 0.44
N TYR A 272 20.48 -3.35 0.65
CA TYR A 272 20.24 -2.31 1.64
C TYR A 272 19.73 -1.06 0.94
N GLU A 273 18.54 -0.60 1.27
CA GLU A 273 17.90 0.58 0.66
C GLU A 273 17.66 1.65 1.72
N GLU A 274 17.78 2.93 1.34
CA GLU A 274 17.35 4.02 2.20
C GLU A 274 15.87 3.85 2.59
N TYR A 275 15.57 4.13 3.85
CA TYR A 275 14.18 4.14 4.28
C TYR A 275 13.47 5.39 3.73
N LEU A 276 12.42 5.17 2.95
CA LEU A 276 11.61 6.24 2.41
C LEU A 276 10.41 6.49 3.31
N GLN A 277 10.32 7.71 3.86
CA GLN A 277 9.16 8.11 4.61
C GLN A 277 7.96 8.32 3.69
N THR A 278 6.89 7.58 3.93
CA THR A 278 5.60 7.72 3.26
C THR A 278 4.56 8.28 4.21
N ASP A 279 3.38 8.64 3.71
CA ASP A 279 2.24 9.06 4.55
C ASP A 279 1.59 7.89 5.33
N GLY A 280 2.34 6.81 5.57
CA GLY A 280 1.89 5.59 6.27
C GLY A 280 1.14 4.61 5.37
N PHE A 281 1.22 4.78 4.06
CA PHE A 281 0.59 3.90 3.07
C PHE A 281 1.57 3.47 1.99
N ASP A 282 1.44 2.21 1.56
CA ASP A 282 2.10 1.67 0.38
C ASP A 282 1.07 1.55 -0.74
N ILE A 283 1.46 1.83 -1.97
CA ILE A 283 0.59 1.75 -3.14
C ILE A 283 0.95 0.52 -3.95
N LYS A 284 -0.01 -0.38 -4.13
CA LYS A 284 0.13 -1.51 -5.05
C LYS A 284 -0.56 -1.22 -6.35
N VAL A 285 0.21 -1.27 -7.43
CA VAL A 285 -0.25 -1.08 -8.79
C VAL A 285 -0.40 -2.43 -9.49
N TYR A 286 -1.44 -2.59 -10.28
CA TYR A 286 -1.75 -3.78 -11.06
C TYR A 286 -1.98 -3.36 -12.51
N THR A 287 -1.23 -3.95 -13.44
CA THR A 287 -1.34 -3.65 -14.86
C THR A 287 -2.07 -4.75 -15.63
N VAL A 288 -2.71 -4.38 -16.73
CA VAL A 288 -3.18 -5.30 -17.77
C VAL A 288 -2.87 -4.65 -19.12
N GLY A 289 -1.74 -5.02 -19.70
CA GLY A 289 -1.18 -4.34 -20.86
C GLY A 289 -0.60 -2.96 -20.49
N GLU A 290 -0.08 -2.25 -21.50
CA GLU A 290 0.64 -1.00 -21.32
C GLU A 290 -0.25 0.20 -20.92
N ASN A 291 -1.55 0.12 -21.22
CA ASN A 291 -2.45 1.26 -21.13
C ASN A 291 -3.49 1.16 -19.99
N TYR A 292 -3.45 0.09 -19.21
CA TYR A 292 -4.34 -0.07 -18.08
C TYR A 292 -3.56 -0.34 -16.80
N ALA A 293 -3.81 0.48 -15.79
CA ALA A 293 -3.30 0.28 -14.46
C ALA A 293 -4.36 0.62 -13.40
N HIS A 294 -4.55 -0.30 -12.46
CA HIS A 294 -5.36 -0.12 -11.26
C HIS A 294 -4.45 -0.01 -10.05
N ALA A 295 -4.74 0.89 -9.12
CA ALA A 295 -3.92 1.07 -7.93
C ALA A 295 -4.75 1.11 -6.66
N GLU A 296 -4.20 0.51 -5.60
CA GLU A 296 -4.79 0.47 -4.27
C GLU A 296 -3.73 0.85 -3.23
N GLU A 297 -4.06 1.75 -2.31
CA GLU A 297 -3.24 1.99 -1.13
C GLU A 297 -3.66 1.08 0.02
N ARG A 298 -2.68 0.66 0.80
CA ARG A 298 -2.83 -0.12 2.02
C ARG A 298 -1.96 0.46 3.11
N LYS A 299 -2.34 0.25 4.35
CA LYS A 299 -1.54 0.66 5.49
C LYS A 299 -0.15 0.01 5.43
N SER A 300 0.89 0.82 5.57
CA SER A 300 2.27 0.33 5.57
C SER A 300 2.56 -0.56 6.78
N PRO A 301 3.22 -1.71 6.59
CA PRO A 301 3.64 -2.58 7.69
C PRO A 301 4.68 -1.93 8.61
N SER A 302 5.38 -0.90 8.15
CA SER A 302 6.38 -0.18 8.93
C SER A 302 5.79 0.78 9.98
N LEU A 303 4.48 1.09 9.91
CA LEU A 303 3.86 2.07 10.79
C LEU A 303 3.65 1.53 12.22
N ASP A 304 3.00 0.37 12.36
CA ASP A 304 2.69 -0.24 13.66
C ASP A 304 2.59 -1.77 13.61
N GLY A 305 2.93 -2.37 12.49
CA GLY A 305 2.87 -3.82 12.27
C GLY A 305 1.47 -4.43 12.25
N LYS A 306 0.42 -3.62 12.33
CA LYS A 306 -0.96 -4.11 12.39
C LYS A 306 -1.65 -4.00 11.03
N VAL A 307 -2.31 -5.09 10.64
CA VAL A 307 -3.14 -5.13 9.42
C VAL A 307 -4.52 -4.57 9.74
N GLU A 308 -4.94 -3.54 9.03
CA GLU A 308 -6.30 -3.00 9.14
C GLU A 308 -7.27 -3.89 8.36
N ARG A 309 -8.33 -4.39 9.04
CA ARG A 309 -9.34 -5.26 8.43
C ARG A 309 -10.75 -4.74 8.62
N ASN A 310 -11.57 -4.98 7.61
CA ASN A 310 -13.01 -4.79 7.67
C ASN A 310 -13.70 -6.10 7.26
N LYS A 311 -14.51 -6.67 8.15
CA LYS A 311 -15.19 -7.98 7.96
C LYS A 311 -14.21 -9.09 7.54
N GLY A 312 -13.03 -9.15 8.20
CA GLY A 312 -11.99 -10.16 7.96
C GLY A 312 -11.12 -9.92 6.72
N LYS A 313 -11.45 -8.95 5.86
CA LYS A 313 -10.65 -8.58 4.69
C LYS A 313 -9.77 -7.38 4.99
N GLU A 314 -8.54 -7.38 4.48
CA GLU A 314 -7.66 -6.22 4.55
C GLU A 314 -8.31 -5.00 3.89
N VAL A 315 -8.23 -3.86 4.56
CA VAL A 315 -8.75 -2.60 4.03
C VAL A 315 -7.78 -2.07 2.97
N ARG A 316 -8.31 -1.79 1.79
CA ARG A 316 -7.60 -1.22 0.65
C ARG A 316 -8.42 -0.10 0.05
N TYR A 317 -7.77 0.97 -0.35
CA TYR A 317 -8.41 2.14 -0.90
C TYR A 317 -7.97 2.33 -2.35
N PRO A 318 -8.88 2.43 -3.32
CA PRO A 318 -8.51 2.78 -4.69
C PRO A 318 -7.80 4.13 -4.74
N VAL A 319 -6.73 4.21 -5.52
CA VAL A 319 -5.89 5.40 -5.69
C VAL A 319 -5.79 5.74 -7.16
N ASN A 320 -5.85 7.03 -7.48
CA ASN A 320 -5.55 7.49 -8.82
C ASN A 320 -4.04 7.65 -9.00
N LEU A 321 -3.53 7.05 -10.06
CA LEU A 321 -2.13 7.20 -10.46
C LEU A 321 -1.94 8.55 -11.16
N THR A 322 -0.83 9.20 -10.84
CA THR A 322 -0.36 10.38 -11.56
C THR A 322 0.05 10.01 -12.99
N PRO A 323 0.15 10.97 -13.93
CA PRO A 323 0.68 10.69 -15.28
C PRO A 323 2.07 10.06 -15.26
N THR A 324 2.94 10.50 -14.35
CA THR A 324 4.29 9.92 -14.16
C THR A 324 4.20 8.45 -13.72
N GLU A 325 3.35 8.12 -12.76
CA GLU A 325 3.15 6.74 -12.29
C GLU A 325 2.54 5.83 -13.37
N LYS A 326 1.63 6.35 -14.19
CA LYS A 326 1.10 5.63 -15.37
C LYS A 326 2.20 5.35 -16.40
N ASN A 327 3.12 6.30 -16.59
CA ASN A 327 4.27 6.09 -17.46
C ASN A 327 5.25 5.06 -16.87
N ILE A 328 5.48 5.08 -15.56
CA ILE A 328 6.22 4.03 -14.85
C ILE A 328 5.55 2.66 -15.09
N ALA A 329 4.23 2.56 -14.93
CA ALA A 329 3.49 1.31 -15.15
C ALA A 329 3.66 0.79 -16.58
N ARG A 330 3.56 1.67 -17.58
CA ARG A 330 3.80 1.31 -19.00
C ARG A 330 5.22 0.79 -19.22
N LYS A 331 6.23 1.49 -18.70
CA LYS A 331 7.63 1.06 -18.80
C LYS A 331 7.86 -0.29 -18.14
N ILE A 332 7.29 -0.54 -16.96
CA ILE A 332 7.40 -1.83 -16.26
C ILE A 332 6.84 -2.96 -17.12
N VAL A 333 5.67 -2.79 -17.73
CA VAL A 333 5.10 -3.78 -18.66
C VAL A 333 6.07 -4.07 -19.81
N GLN A 334 6.67 -3.04 -20.39
CA GLN A 334 7.60 -3.17 -21.53
C GLN A 334 8.92 -3.84 -21.13
N ILE A 335 9.53 -3.41 -20.01
CA ILE A 335 10.82 -3.91 -19.53
C ILE A 335 10.73 -5.38 -19.16
N PHE A 336 9.71 -5.74 -18.37
CA PHE A 336 9.52 -7.10 -17.88
C PHE A 336 8.68 -7.97 -18.82
N LYS A 337 8.17 -7.43 -19.92
CA LYS A 337 7.29 -8.13 -20.88
C LYS A 337 6.13 -8.85 -20.19
N GLN A 338 5.58 -8.23 -19.15
CA GLN A 338 4.49 -8.76 -18.35
C GLN A 338 3.26 -7.87 -18.51
N ASN A 339 2.33 -8.24 -19.37
CA ASN A 339 1.08 -7.50 -19.52
C ASN A 339 0.28 -7.50 -18.19
N ILE A 340 0.25 -8.64 -17.51
CA ILE A 340 -0.31 -8.74 -16.16
C ILE A 340 0.84 -8.78 -15.18
N CYS A 341 0.99 -7.69 -14.42
CA CYS A 341 2.00 -7.59 -13.40
C CYS A 341 1.52 -6.72 -12.23
N GLY A 342 2.22 -6.81 -11.11
CA GLY A 342 1.95 -5.96 -9.95
C GLY A 342 3.25 -5.43 -9.40
N PHE A 343 3.27 -4.15 -9.02
CA PHE A 343 4.44 -3.54 -8.39
C PHE A 343 4.03 -2.59 -7.28
N ASP A 344 4.95 -2.35 -6.36
CA ASP A 344 4.71 -1.51 -5.20
C ASP A 344 5.42 -0.15 -5.35
N ILE A 345 4.68 0.92 -5.09
CA ILE A 345 5.18 2.31 -5.12
C ILE A 345 5.18 2.88 -3.71
N LEU A 346 6.28 3.54 -3.37
CA LEU A 346 6.42 4.40 -2.20
C LEU A 346 6.45 5.87 -2.65
N ARG A 347 5.47 6.65 -2.24
CA ARG A 347 5.45 8.11 -2.46
C ARG A 347 6.18 8.79 -1.32
N SER A 348 7.29 9.44 -1.62
CA SER A 348 8.10 10.15 -0.64
C SER A 348 8.60 11.48 -1.22
N LYS A 349 8.42 12.57 -0.48
CA LYS A 349 8.91 13.92 -0.84
C LYS A 349 8.56 14.33 -2.30
N GLY A 350 7.37 13.97 -2.78
CA GLY A 350 6.90 14.32 -4.13
C GLY A 350 7.40 13.40 -5.25
N VAL A 351 8.21 12.39 -4.94
CA VAL A 351 8.70 11.38 -5.90
C VAL A 351 8.04 10.04 -5.61
N SER A 352 7.75 9.29 -6.69
CA SER A 352 7.21 7.94 -6.62
C SER A 352 8.31 6.94 -6.95
N TYR A 353 8.69 6.12 -5.97
CA TYR A 353 9.73 5.11 -6.07
C TYR A 353 9.13 3.72 -6.20
N VAL A 354 9.64 2.92 -7.14
CA VAL A 354 9.30 1.50 -7.25
C VAL A 354 10.19 0.71 -6.31
N CYS A 355 9.62 -0.05 -5.40
CA CYS A 355 10.36 -0.81 -4.38
C CYS A 355 10.23 -2.33 -4.53
N ASP A 356 9.32 -2.82 -5.36
CA ASP A 356 9.12 -4.24 -5.64
C ASP A 356 8.32 -4.43 -6.94
N VAL A 357 8.65 -5.47 -7.73
CA VAL A 357 7.91 -5.85 -8.95
C VAL A 357 7.63 -7.34 -8.90
N ASN A 358 6.37 -7.70 -9.16
CA ASN A 358 5.91 -9.08 -9.14
C ASN A 358 5.27 -9.43 -10.49
N GLY A 359 5.44 -10.66 -10.95
CA GLY A 359 4.73 -11.20 -12.11
C GLY A 359 3.22 -11.24 -11.91
N TRP A 360 2.54 -12.26 -12.36
CA TRP A 360 1.08 -12.42 -12.27
C TRP A 360 0.49 -11.98 -10.92
N SER A 361 -0.12 -10.83 -10.91
CA SER A 361 -0.68 -10.21 -9.70
C SER A 361 -2.07 -9.64 -10.00
N PHE A 362 -3.05 -9.96 -9.15
CA PHE A 362 -4.43 -9.51 -9.31
C PHE A 362 -4.93 -8.74 -8.09
N VAL A 363 -5.80 -7.77 -8.34
CA VAL A 363 -6.58 -7.09 -7.31
C VAL A 363 -7.43 -8.10 -6.55
N LYS A 364 -7.64 -7.89 -5.26
CA LYS A 364 -8.47 -8.77 -4.42
C LYS A 364 -9.86 -8.18 -4.24
N GLY A 365 -10.89 -8.92 -4.73
CA GLY A 365 -12.29 -8.60 -4.44
C GLY A 365 -12.88 -7.40 -5.21
N ASN A 366 -12.32 -7.06 -6.37
CA ASN A 366 -12.83 -6.02 -7.25
C ASN A 366 -13.38 -6.62 -8.55
N ARG A 367 -14.72 -6.81 -8.61
CA ARG A 367 -15.37 -7.42 -9.77
C ARG A 367 -15.17 -6.60 -11.06
N LYS A 368 -15.18 -5.26 -10.96
CA LYS A 368 -14.94 -4.40 -12.12
C LYS A 368 -13.55 -4.63 -12.71
N TYR A 369 -12.53 -4.71 -11.85
CA TYR A 369 -11.17 -5.03 -12.29
C TYR A 369 -11.10 -6.40 -12.98
N PHE A 370 -11.77 -7.42 -12.46
CA PHE A 370 -11.75 -8.76 -13.10
C PHE A 370 -12.40 -8.75 -14.47
N GLN A 371 -13.49 -8.01 -14.64
CA GLN A 371 -14.15 -7.82 -15.93
C GLN A 371 -13.23 -7.07 -16.91
N ASP A 372 -12.65 -5.96 -16.48
CA ASP A 372 -11.71 -5.18 -17.30
C ASP A 372 -10.48 -6.01 -17.69
N CYS A 373 -9.94 -6.79 -16.74
CA CYS A 373 -8.82 -7.70 -16.97
C CYS A 373 -9.16 -8.77 -18.01
N ALA A 374 -10.33 -9.39 -17.93
CA ALA A 374 -10.77 -10.39 -18.89
C ALA A 374 -10.92 -9.80 -20.30
N ILE A 375 -11.52 -8.62 -20.44
CA ILE A 375 -11.65 -7.91 -21.72
C ILE A 375 -10.28 -7.60 -22.32
N LEU A 376 -9.37 -7.06 -21.51
CA LEU A 376 -8.03 -6.69 -21.97
C LEU A 376 -7.20 -7.92 -22.35
N LEU A 377 -7.24 -8.98 -21.55
CA LEU A 377 -6.57 -10.25 -21.88
C LEU A 377 -7.11 -10.83 -23.19
N ARG A 378 -8.44 -10.88 -23.36
CA ARG A 378 -9.05 -11.27 -24.62
C ARG A 378 -8.47 -10.45 -25.78
N ASN A 379 -8.47 -9.13 -25.65
CA ASN A 379 -8.03 -8.25 -26.71
C ASN A 379 -6.52 -8.40 -26.99
N ILE A 380 -5.68 -8.58 -25.98
CA ILE A 380 -4.24 -8.84 -26.12
C ILE A 380 -4.02 -10.16 -26.88
N ILE A 381 -4.73 -11.22 -26.50
CA ILE A 381 -4.61 -12.54 -27.15
C ILE A 381 -5.08 -12.45 -28.60
N LEU A 382 -6.29 -11.96 -28.83
CA LEU A 382 -6.87 -11.89 -30.19
C LEU A 382 -6.12 -10.93 -31.11
N SER A 383 -5.47 -9.89 -30.59
CA SER A 383 -4.64 -8.99 -31.40
C SER A 383 -3.48 -9.72 -32.11
N VAL A 384 -3.07 -10.87 -31.59
CA VAL A 384 -1.99 -11.69 -32.14
C VAL A 384 -2.50 -12.90 -32.90
N ILE A 385 -3.45 -13.66 -32.32
CA ILE A 385 -3.90 -14.93 -32.91
C ILE A 385 -5.02 -14.76 -33.94
N ASP A 386 -5.90 -13.77 -33.76
CA ASP A 386 -7.00 -13.45 -34.70
C ASP A 386 -7.37 -11.95 -34.67
N PRO A 387 -6.58 -11.06 -35.29
CA PRO A 387 -6.93 -9.64 -35.40
C PRO A 387 -8.27 -9.38 -36.13
N GLY A 388 -8.68 -10.29 -37.01
CA GLY A 388 -9.93 -10.22 -37.75
C GLY A 388 -11.15 -10.32 -36.82
N LEU A 389 -11.15 -11.30 -35.92
CA LEU A 389 -12.19 -11.48 -34.91
C LEU A 389 -12.26 -10.27 -33.96
N LEU A 390 -11.10 -9.76 -33.52
CA LEU A 390 -11.02 -8.58 -32.67
C LEU A 390 -11.64 -7.35 -33.35
N THR A 391 -11.44 -7.18 -34.65
CA THR A 391 -11.99 -6.07 -35.42
C THR A 391 -13.50 -6.20 -35.64
N LYS A 392 -14.00 -7.42 -35.90
CA LYS A 392 -15.43 -7.67 -36.10
C LYS A 392 -16.25 -7.55 -34.81
N HIS A 393 -15.68 -7.98 -33.69
CA HIS A 393 -16.33 -8.00 -32.37
C HIS A 393 -15.49 -7.26 -31.32
N PRO A 394 -15.31 -5.92 -31.45
CA PRO A 394 -14.53 -5.15 -30.52
C PRO A 394 -15.26 -5.04 -29.17
N ILE A 395 -14.61 -5.48 -28.11
CA ILE A 395 -15.08 -5.20 -26.74
C ILE A 395 -14.13 -4.16 -26.14
N ASN A 396 -14.67 -2.96 -25.97
CA ASN A 396 -13.92 -1.86 -25.40
C ASN A 396 -14.25 -1.72 -23.92
N ILE A 397 -13.22 -1.61 -23.08
CA ILE A 397 -13.41 -1.03 -21.76
C ILE A 397 -13.72 0.45 -21.98
N PRO A 398 -14.72 1.01 -21.30
CA PRO A 398 -14.83 2.45 -21.21
C PRO A 398 -13.51 2.95 -20.61
N ASN A 399 -12.63 3.49 -21.44
CA ASN A 399 -11.35 4.02 -21.03
C ASN A 399 -11.61 4.99 -19.87
N PRO A 400 -10.94 4.82 -18.70
CA PRO A 400 -10.70 5.98 -17.88
C PRO A 400 -10.00 6.97 -18.83
N PRO A 401 -10.32 8.27 -18.78
CA PRO A 401 -9.82 9.22 -19.76
C PRO A 401 -8.30 9.05 -19.84
N VAL A 402 -7.83 8.39 -20.88
CA VAL A 402 -6.43 8.43 -21.26
C VAL A 402 -6.31 9.89 -21.68
N TYR A 403 -5.59 10.67 -20.89
CA TYR A 403 -5.08 11.92 -21.39
C TYR A 403 -4.15 11.52 -22.55
N LYS A 404 -4.71 11.43 -23.77
CA LYS A 404 -3.90 11.52 -24.97
C LYS A 404 -3.14 12.82 -24.75
N GLU A 405 -1.82 12.75 -24.75
CA GLU A 405 -1.03 13.90 -25.15
C GLU A 405 -1.65 14.33 -26.48
N MET A 406 -2.42 15.41 -26.46
CA MET A 406 -2.88 16.04 -27.68
C MET A 406 -1.60 16.59 -28.31
N ILE A 407 -1.06 15.80 -29.24
CA ILE A 407 -0.12 16.34 -30.23
C ILE A 407 -0.96 17.39 -30.92
N LEU A 408 -0.74 18.65 -30.56
CA LEU A 408 -1.23 19.79 -31.29
C LEU A 408 -0.63 19.68 -32.69
N ASP A 409 -1.45 19.22 -33.61
CA ASP A 409 -1.08 19.23 -35.02
C ASP A 409 -1.11 20.70 -35.48
N ASN A 410 0.06 21.32 -35.43
CA ASN A 410 0.29 22.74 -35.77
C ASN A 410 0.07 23.05 -37.26
N LYS A 411 -0.79 22.32 -37.99
CA LYS A 411 -0.89 22.43 -39.44
C LYS A 411 -2.17 23.04 -40.00
N THR A 412 -3.19 23.40 -39.19
CA THR A 412 -4.34 24.12 -39.72
C THR A 412 -4.73 25.25 -38.77
N GLY A 413 -4.34 26.47 -39.13
CA GLY A 413 -4.58 27.70 -38.37
C GLY A 413 -6.00 28.23 -38.47
N GLU A 414 -7.03 27.41 -38.60
CA GLU A 414 -8.43 27.85 -38.54
C GLU A 414 -9.11 27.26 -37.30
N ILE A 415 -9.34 28.12 -36.32
CA ILE A 415 -10.22 27.82 -35.17
C ILE A 415 -11.63 27.91 -35.69
N THR A 416 -12.28 26.76 -35.93
CA THR A 416 -13.69 26.70 -36.39
C THR A 416 -14.70 26.76 -35.26
N ASP A 417 -14.28 26.46 -34.00
CA ASP A 417 -15.17 26.40 -32.85
C ASP A 417 -14.72 27.32 -31.72
N GLU A 418 -15.66 28.08 -31.15
CA GLU A 418 -15.46 28.94 -29.97
C GLU A 418 -15.93 28.22 -28.71
N LEU A 419 -15.06 28.00 -27.72
CA LEU A 419 -15.43 27.45 -26.42
C LEU A 419 -16.20 28.50 -25.61
N ARG A 420 -17.54 28.37 -25.49
CA ARG A 420 -18.40 29.31 -24.75
C ARG A 420 -18.66 28.97 -23.32
N SER A 421 -18.63 27.68 -22.95
CA SER A 421 -18.83 27.24 -21.56
C SER A 421 -18.20 25.87 -21.31
N VAL A 422 -17.77 25.64 -20.07
CA VAL A 422 -17.32 24.34 -19.57
C VAL A 422 -18.16 23.98 -18.36
N VAL A 423 -18.78 22.79 -18.38
CA VAL A 423 -19.47 22.23 -17.23
C VAL A 423 -18.64 21.05 -16.72
N ALA A 424 -18.06 21.19 -15.52
CA ALA A 424 -17.26 20.16 -14.90
C ALA A 424 -17.95 19.59 -13.66
N VAL A 425 -18.10 18.26 -13.62
CA VAL A 425 -18.63 17.53 -12.45
C VAL A 425 -17.52 16.64 -11.90
N PHE A 426 -17.07 16.93 -10.69
CA PHE A 426 -16.02 16.15 -10.04
C PHE A 426 -16.27 16.02 -8.54
N ARG A 427 -15.72 14.98 -7.92
CA ARG A 427 -15.69 14.80 -6.48
C ARG A 427 -14.59 15.66 -5.84
N HIS A 428 -14.67 15.82 -4.52
CA HIS A 428 -13.54 16.37 -3.77
C HIS A 428 -12.29 15.48 -4.00
N ALA A 429 -11.11 16.06 -3.85
CA ALA A 429 -9.84 15.34 -3.88
C ALA A 429 -9.81 14.20 -2.84
N ASP A 430 -8.99 13.18 -3.07
CA ASP A 430 -8.84 12.06 -2.16
C ASP A 430 -8.45 12.51 -0.77
N ARG A 431 -9.08 11.89 0.22
CA ARG A 431 -8.89 12.21 1.63
C ARG A 431 -8.69 10.94 2.43
N SER A 432 -7.86 11.04 3.47
CA SER A 432 -7.73 9.98 4.45
C SER A 432 -9.08 9.61 5.09
N PRO A 433 -9.25 8.38 5.55
CA PRO A 433 -10.49 7.94 6.19
C PRO A 433 -10.85 8.80 7.41
N LYS A 434 -12.13 9.10 7.56
CA LYS A 434 -12.64 9.72 8.78
C LYS A 434 -12.70 8.69 9.89
N GLN A 435 -12.09 9.01 11.01
CA GLN A 435 -12.12 8.20 12.23
C GLN A 435 -13.20 8.68 13.18
N LYS A 436 -13.61 7.80 14.10
CA LYS A 436 -14.71 8.06 15.05
C LYS A 436 -14.47 7.34 16.37
N LEU A 437 -14.50 8.11 17.46
CA LEU A 437 -14.46 7.61 18.83
C LEU A 437 -15.79 7.93 19.51
N LYS A 438 -16.30 7.00 20.34
CA LYS A 438 -17.50 7.18 21.14
C LYS A 438 -17.20 6.90 22.60
N VAL A 439 -17.66 7.77 23.48
CA VAL A 439 -17.57 7.60 24.93
C VAL A 439 -18.85 8.07 25.60
N LEU A 440 -19.34 7.27 26.55
CA LEU A 440 -20.43 7.68 27.43
C LEU A 440 -19.88 8.62 28.50
N ILE A 441 -20.52 9.75 28.71
CA ILE A 441 -20.12 10.76 29.69
C ILE A 441 -21.21 10.94 30.75
N HIS A 442 -20.76 10.87 32.00
CA HIS A 442 -21.52 11.18 33.21
C HIS A 442 -20.82 12.26 34.05
N HIS A 443 -19.60 12.66 33.64
CA HIS A 443 -18.80 13.61 34.41
C HIS A 443 -19.42 15.00 34.33
N PRO A 444 -19.65 15.68 35.46
CA PRO A 444 -20.31 16.98 35.49
C PRO A 444 -19.66 18.03 34.60
N ASP A 445 -18.32 18.17 34.67
CA ASP A 445 -17.59 19.16 33.90
C ASP A 445 -17.76 18.97 32.37
N LEU A 446 -17.98 17.74 31.89
CA LEU A 446 -18.25 17.47 30.47
C LEU A 446 -19.72 17.70 30.09
N LEU A 447 -20.63 17.52 31.05
CA LEU A 447 -22.05 17.80 30.84
C LEU A 447 -22.35 19.30 30.85
N GLU A 448 -21.58 20.10 31.59
CA GLU A 448 -21.65 21.57 31.55
C GLU A 448 -21.40 22.18 30.16
N LEU A 449 -20.77 21.44 29.24
CA LEU A 449 -20.62 21.87 27.85
C LEU A 449 -21.95 22.16 27.17
N PHE A 450 -23.03 21.51 27.57
CA PHE A 450 -24.36 21.79 27.05
C PHE A 450 -24.85 23.18 27.48
N ASP A 451 -24.61 23.56 28.72
CA ASP A 451 -25.00 24.89 29.23
C ASP A 451 -24.12 25.99 28.66
N LEU A 452 -22.83 25.69 28.44
CA LEU A 452 -21.83 26.65 27.96
C LEU A 452 -22.00 27.00 26.48
N PHE A 453 -22.42 26.02 25.65
CA PHE A 453 -22.45 26.18 24.19
C PHE A 453 -23.86 26.04 23.58
N ASN A 454 -24.89 25.92 24.42
CA ASN A 454 -26.27 25.91 23.95
C ASN A 454 -26.72 27.35 23.64
N ASP A 455 -27.25 27.57 22.43
CA ASP A 455 -27.85 28.85 22.01
C ASP A 455 -29.22 28.98 22.73
N LYS A 456 -29.23 29.52 23.94
CA LYS A 456 -30.43 29.73 24.75
C LYS A 456 -31.52 30.55 24.08
N GLU A 457 -31.14 31.34 23.05
CA GLU A 457 -32.08 32.13 22.25
C GLU A 457 -32.91 31.31 21.23
N LYS A 458 -32.54 30.04 21.00
CA LYS A 458 -33.20 29.17 20.02
C LYS A 458 -34.01 28.01 20.64
N GLU A 459 -34.05 27.91 21.96
CA GLU A 459 -34.86 26.91 22.66
C GLU A 459 -36.18 27.52 23.12
N ASN A 460 -37.28 26.88 22.72
CA ASN A 460 -38.58 27.19 23.30
C ASN A 460 -38.65 26.64 24.71
N GLU A 461 -39.32 27.33 25.61
CA GLU A 461 -39.56 26.87 27.00
C GLU A 461 -40.17 25.47 26.98
N GLY A 462 -39.53 24.51 27.69
CA GLY A 462 -39.99 23.14 27.79
C GLY A 462 -39.50 22.17 26.72
N ASP A 463 -38.65 22.62 25.79
CA ASP A 463 -38.02 21.73 24.80
C ASP A 463 -37.01 20.75 25.45
N LYS A 464 -37.02 19.51 24.99
CA LYS A 464 -36.03 18.50 25.42
C LYS A 464 -34.65 18.84 24.94
N PRO A 465 -33.57 18.48 25.68
CA PRO A 465 -32.21 18.78 25.30
C PRO A 465 -31.86 18.24 23.91
N LYS A 466 -31.30 19.09 23.06
CA LYS A 466 -30.88 18.78 21.66
C LYS A 466 -29.41 18.38 21.58
N GLU A 467 -29.05 17.77 20.44
CA GLU A 467 -27.66 17.41 20.14
C GLU A 467 -26.79 18.65 19.94
N LEU A 468 -25.68 18.76 20.67
CA LEU A 468 -24.70 19.82 20.54
C LEU A 468 -23.59 19.42 19.57
N LYS A 469 -23.17 20.32 18.69
CA LYS A 469 -22.11 20.09 17.67
C LYS A 469 -21.02 21.14 17.80
N LEU A 470 -19.87 20.76 18.33
CA LEU A 470 -18.69 21.61 18.52
C LEU A 470 -17.73 21.41 17.35
N LYS A 471 -17.39 22.52 16.67
CA LYS A 471 -16.51 22.52 15.50
C LYS A 471 -15.49 23.65 15.52
N LYS A 472 -15.81 24.77 16.20
CA LYS A 472 -14.96 25.95 16.22
C LYS A 472 -13.73 25.70 17.08
N PRO A 473 -12.56 26.26 16.73
CA PRO A 473 -11.33 26.12 17.52
C PRO A 473 -11.51 26.42 19.00
N LYS A 474 -12.19 27.51 19.34
CA LYS A 474 -12.47 27.91 20.74
C LYS A 474 -13.29 26.85 21.50
N GLU A 475 -14.30 26.26 20.85
CA GLU A 475 -15.14 25.20 21.43
C GLU A 475 -14.30 23.95 21.71
N LEU A 476 -13.49 23.52 20.75
CA LEU A 476 -12.62 22.34 20.88
C LEU A 476 -11.51 22.55 21.92
N MET A 477 -10.97 23.76 22.04
CA MET A 477 -10.00 24.11 23.09
C MET A 477 -10.63 24.05 24.48
N THR A 478 -11.89 24.45 24.63
CA THR A 478 -12.60 24.35 25.91
C THR A 478 -12.77 22.88 26.30
N VAL A 479 -13.16 22.02 25.35
CA VAL A 479 -13.24 20.57 25.61
C VAL A 479 -11.87 20.01 26.01
N LEU A 480 -10.80 20.40 25.30
CA LEU A 480 -9.43 19.98 25.64
C LEU A 480 -9.04 20.37 27.07
N LYS A 481 -9.33 21.59 27.48
CA LYS A 481 -9.06 22.06 28.86
C LYS A 481 -9.79 21.22 29.92
N ILE A 482 -11.07 20.93 29.68
CA ILE A 482 -11.87 20.13 30.60
C ILE A 482 -11.33 18.68 30.66
N VAL A 483 -11.03 18.08 29.50
CA VAL A 483 -10.47 16.73 29.43
C VAL A 483 -9.12 16.65 30.15
N LYS A 484 -8.24 17.64 29.98
CA LYS A 484 -6.96 17.73 30.71
C LYS A 484 -7.19 17.82 32.22
N SER A 485 -8.05 18.71 32.68
CA SER A 485 -8.37 18.86 34.11
C SER A 485 -8.88 17.57 34.73
N ILE A 486 -9.73 16.82 34.01
CA ILE A 486 -10.24 15.52 34.50
C ILE A 486 -9.10 14.49 34.62
N LEU A 487 -8.22 14.42 33.61
CA LEU A 487 -7.09 13.49 33.59
C LEU A 487 -6.05 13.86 34.68
N GLU A 488 -5.74 15.14 34.86
CA GLU A 488 -4.84 15.65 35.91
C GLU A 488 -5.34 15.33 37.31
N LYS A 489 -6.63 15.51 37.59
CA LYS A 489 -7.28 15.12 38.87
C LYS A 489 -7.15 13.62 39.16
N LYS A 490 -6.92 12.81 38.14
CA LYS A 490 -6.69 11.35 38.23
C LYS A 490 -5.19 10.98 38.23
N GLY A 491 -4.30 11.96 38.27
CA GLY A 491 -2.86 11.74 38.27
C GLY A 491 -2.25 11.39 36.90
N ILE A 492 -2.99 11.62 35.81
CA ILE A 492 -2.57 11.32 34.44
C ILE A 492 -1.97 12.61 33.84
N ASN A 493 -0.69 12.84 34.11
CA ASN A 493 0.04 14.07 33.73
C ASN A 493 1.09 13.73 32.69
N GLY A 494 0.76 13.65 31.43
CA GLY A 494 1.76 13.38 30.40
C GLY A 494 1.18 12.78 29.13
N ASP A 495 2.06 12.32 28.24
CA ASP A 495 1.68 11.71 26.97
C ASP A 495 1.75 10.17 27.01
N GLU A 496 2.15 9.60 28.14
CA GLU A 496 2.17 8.16 28.38
C GLU A 496 0.93 7.70 29.12
N LEU A 497 0.38 6.56 28.70
CA LEU A 497 -0.77 5.91 29.34
C LEU A 497 -0.29 5.15 30.60
N PRO A 498 -0.81 5.46 31.81
CA PRO A 498 -0.53 4.66 32.99
C PRO A 498 -1.07 3.22 32.87
N PHE A 499 -0.45 2.28 33.62
CA PHE A 499 -0.71 0.84 33.54
C PHE A 499 -2.12 0.37 33.93
N LYS A 500 -2.90 1.19 34.65
CA LYS A 500 -4.26 0.85 35.10
C LYS A 500 -5.19 2.02 34.89
N LEU A 501 -5.86 2.05 33.76
CA LEU A 501 -6.92 3.01 33.44
C LEU A 501 -8.21 2.26 33.13
N ASP A 502 -9.34 2.87 33.47
CA ASP A 502 -10.62 2.39 32.99
C ASP A 502 -10.86 2.78 31.51
N ASN A 503 -11.87 2.18 30.90
CA ASN A 503 -12.19 2.44 29.49
C ASN A 503 -12.59 3.90 29.21
N PHE A 504 -13.11 4.61 30.21
CA PHE A 504 -13.48 6.02 30.10
C PHE A 504 -12.24 6.89 30.07
N GLU A 505 -11.29 6.69 30.99
CA GLU A 505 -10.03 7.40 31.08
C GLU A 505 -9.17 7.21 29.84
N ILE A 506 -9.08 5.97 29.33
CA ILE A 506 -8.39 5.66 28.06
C ILE A 506 -8.98 6.49 26.90
N LYS A 507 -10.31 6.56 26.81
CA LYS A 507 -10.95 7.33 25.73
C LYS A 507 -10.78 8.84 25.90
N LEU A 508 -10.80 9.36 27.11
CA LEU A 508 -10.50 10.77 27.37
C LEU A 508 -9.05 11.11 27.00
N PHE A 509 -8.11 10.23 27.33
CA PHE A 509 -6.73 10.37 26.93
C PHE A 509 -6.56 10.39 25.40
N GLN A 510 -7.24 9.49 24.69
CA GLN A 510 -7.26 9.52 23.23
C GLN A 510 -7.85 10.82 22.68
N ILE A 511 -8.92 11.36 23.29
CA ILE A 511 -9.49 12.67 22.92
C ILE A 511 -8.46 13.78 23.14
N LYS A 512 -7.74 13.77 24.28
CA LYS A 512 -6.63 14.71 24.55
C LYS A 512 -5.60 14.70 23.42
N LEU A 513 -5.04 13.52 23.11
CA LEU A 513 -4.03 13.39 22.07
C LEU A 513 -4.51 13.86 20.68
N ILE A 514 -5.76 13.54 20.32
CA ILE A 514 -6.32 13.97 19.04
C ILE A 514 -6.50 15.51 19.00
N LEU A 515 -6.90 16.12 20.11
CA LEU A 515 -7.10 17.58 20.18
C LEU A 515 -5.79 18.36 20.28
N GLU A 516 -4.76 17.79 20.90
CA GLU A 516 -3.42 18.39 20.99
C GLU A 516 -2.64 18.36 19.68
N ARG A 517 -2.88 17.35 18.87
CA ARG A 517 -2.26 17.21 17.56
C ARG A 517 -2.67 18.36 16.64
N ASN A 518 -1.81 19.35 16.42
CA ASN A 518 -2.07 20.62 15.74
C ASN A 518 -3.02 21.55 16.50
N LEU A 519 -2.48 22.27 17.47
CA LEU A 519 -3.19 23.22 18.35
C LEU A 519 -3.98 24.31 17.60
N ASN A 520 -3.54 24.70 16.40
CA ASN A 520 -4.23 25.71 15.59
C ASN A 520 -5.48 25.19 14.90
N PHE A 521 -5.74 23.88 14.95
CA PHE A 521 -6.88 23.21 14.30
C PHE A 521 -7.01 23.47 12.79
N GLU A 522 -5.99 24.00 12.16
CA GLU A 522 -5.95 24.24 10.72
C GLU A 522 -5.75 22.92 9.94
N GLY A 523 -6.44 22.80 8.81
CA GLY A 523 -6.31 21.64 7.91
C GLY A 523 -6.93 20.34 8.39
N LEU A 524 -7.43 20.25 9.62
CA LEU A 524 -8.00 19.05 10.21
C LEU A 524 -9.51 19.15 10.37
N THR A 525 -10.23 18.17 9.81
CA THR A 525 -11.67 18.06 10.10
C THR A 525 -11.87 17.40 11.45
N ARG A 526 -12.07 18.20 12.51
CA ARG A 526 -12.42 17.72 13.85
C ARG A 526 -13.82 18.21 14.22
N LYS A 527 -14.57 17.31 14.84
CA LYS A 527 -15.92 17.61 15.31
C LYS A 527 -16.24 16.77 16.51
N ILE A 528 -16.75 17.41 17.55
CA ILE A 528 -17.34 16.72 18.70
C ILE A 528 -18.86 16.89 18.62
N GLN A 529 -19.58 15.79 18.78
CA GLN A 529 -21.03 15.74 18.95
C GLN A 529 -21.33 15.24 20.34
N LEU A 530 -22.15 15.98 21.08
CA LEU A 530 -22.67 15.59 22.36
C LEU A 530 -24.17 15.30 22.18
N ARG A 531 -24.56 14.05 22.39
CA ARG A 531 -25.93 13.60 22.26
C ARG A 531 -26.48 13.29 23.64
N PRO A 532 -27.47 14.04 24.16
CA PRO A 532 -28.15 13.71 25.40
C PRO A 532 -28.76 12.32 25.32
N LEU A 533 -28.65 11.53 26.40
CA LEU A 533 -29.25 10.21 26.54
C LEU A 533 -30.24 10.15 27.69
N GLU A 534 -29.89 10.77 28.83
CA GLU A 534 -30.69 10.82 30.02
C GLU A 534 -30.67 12.23 30.59
N TRP A 535 -31.80 12.69 31.17
CA TRP A 535 -31.94 14.00 31.81
C TRP A 535 -33.00 13.95 32.89
N GLU A 536 -32.87 14.87 33.85
CA GLU A 536 -33.83 15.08 34.93
C GLU A 536 -34.66 16.35 34.65
N GLU A 537 -35.95 16.30 34.92
CA GLU A 537 -36.83 17.45 34.83
C GLU A 537 -36.74 18.26 36.13
N ILE A 538 -36.38 19.52 36.01
CA ILE A 538 -36.32 20.46 37.13
C ILE A 538 -37.48 21.44 37.00
N ILE A 539 -38.35 21.52 37.98
CA ILE A 539 -39.40 22.51 38.03
C ILE A 539 -38.98 23.59 39.03
N ASP A 540 -38.85 24.80 38.56
CA ASP A 540 -38.57 25.96 39.40
C ASP A 540 -39.84 26.25 40.26
N LYS A 541 -39.68 26.14 41.56
CA LYS A 541 -40.81 26.29 42.53
C LYS A 541 -41.38 27.72 42.56
N THR A 542 -40.64 28.71 42.08
CA THR A 542 -41.04 30.13 42.09
C THR A 542 -41.72 30.53 40.77
N THR A 543 -41.26 30.03 39.66
CA THR A 543 -41.73 30.43 38.32
C THR A 543 -42.60 29.37 37.65
N SER A 544 -42.73 28.17 38.23
CA SER A 544 -43.34 26.98 37.63
C SER A 544 -42.76 26.59 36.25
N LYS A 545 -41.57 27.10 35.90
CA LYS A 545 -40.91 26.81 34.64
C LYS A 545 -40.24 25.46 34.69
N LYS A 546 -40.39 24.71 33.60
CA LYS A 546 -39.72 23.40 33.42
C LYS A 546 -38.38 23.60 32.72
N SER A 547 -37.33 23.02 33.28
CA SER A 547 -36.02 22.92 32.67
C SER A 547 -35.50 21.48 32.75
N TYR A 548 -34.54 21.12 31.93
CA TYR A 548 -33.96 19.78 31.89
C TYR A 548 -32.46 19.83 32.19
N LYS A 549 -32.03 19.03 33.16
CA LYS A 549 -30.59 18.84 33.44
C LYS A 549 -30.14 17.50 32.89
N ILE A 550 -29.16 17.56 32.00
CA ILE A 550 -28.59 16.34 31.37
C ILE A 550 -27.74 15.61 32.42
N THR A 551 -28.06 14.32 32.65
CA THR A 551 -27.33 13.44 33.57
C THR A 551 -26.42 12.47 32.86
N LYS A 552 -26.70 12.19 31.56
CA LYS A 552 -25.91 11.29 30.74
C LYS A 552 -25.94 11.69 29.28
N ALA A 553 -24.77 11.64 28.62
CA ALA A 553 -24.68 11.91 27.20
C ALA A 553 -23.68 10.98 26.51
N LEU A 554 -23.78 10.89 25.18
CA LEU A 554 -22.80 10.24 24.31
C LEU A 554 -21.95 11.29 23.63
N LEU A 555 -20.67 11.33 23.97
CA LEU A 555 -19.67 12.11 23.25
C LEU A 555 -19.18 11.30 22.05
N ILE A 556 -19.27 11.91 20.86
CA ILE A 556 -18.82 11.33 19.60
C ILE A 556 -17.79 12.28 19.00
N MET A 557 -16.53 11.88 19.04
CA MET A 557 -15.48 12.60 18.36
C MET A 557 -15.25 12.03 16.97
N LYS A 558 -15.17 12.90 15.97
CA LYS A 558 -14.85 12.55 14.57
C LYS A 558 -13.67 13.38 14.11
N TRP A 559 -12.70 12.74 13.48
CA TRP A 559 -11.51 13.41 12.95
C TRP A 559 -11.00 12.72 11.68
N GLY A 560 -9.94 13.26 11.07
CA GLY A 560 -9.39 12.78 9.81
C GLY A 560 -10.02 13.47 8.61
N GLY A 561 -9.92 12.87 7.44
CA GLY A 561 -10.35 13.48 6.19
C GLY A 561 -9.33 14.50 5.66
N HIS A 562 -8.04 14.30 5.96
CA HIS A 562 -6.96 15.06 5.35
C HIS A 562 -6.92 14.80 3.86
N ILE A 563 -6.57 15.82 3.08
CA ILE A 563 -6.26 15.61 1.68
C ILE A 563 -4.98 14.79 1.61
N THR A 564 -5.02 13.67 0.87
CA THR A 564 -3.84 12.83 0.65
C THR A 564 -2.86 13.51 -0.30
N HIS A 565 -1.62 13.04 -0.36
CA HIS A 565 -0.66 13.49 -1.38
C HIS A 565 -1.24 13.31 -2.79
N SER A 566 -1.83 12.15 -3.05
CA SER A 566 -2.55 11.90 -4.32
C SER A 566 -3.66 12.92 -4.56
N GLY A 567 -4.43 13.28 -3.54
CA GLY A 567 -5.47 14.29 -3.66
C GLY A 567 -4.94 15.69 -3.98
N ILE A 568 -3.77 16.04 -3.45
CA ILE A 568 -3.09 17.31 -3.78
C ILE A 568 -2.65 17.29 -5.25
N GLU A 569 -2.01 16.21 -5.70
CA GLU A 569 -1.57 16.07 -7.08
C GLU A 569 -2.74 16.04 -8.07
N GLN A 570 -3.81 15.35 -7.75
CA GLN A 570 -5.06 15.38 -8.53
C GLN A 570 -5.59 16.81 -8.68
N ALA A 571 -5.62 17.58 -7.61
CA ALA A 571 -6.08 18.96 -7.63
C ALA A 571 -5.16 19.85 -8.48
N LYS A 572 -3.83 19.67 -8.38
CA LYS A 572 -2.86 20.38 -9.21
C LYS A 572 -3.02 20.05 -10.68
N ILE A 573 -3.09 18.77 -11.03
CA ILE A 573 -3.27 18.30 -12.42
C ILE A 573 -4.57 18.85 -12.99
N LEU A 574 -5.67 18.76 -12.22
CA LEU A 574 -6.96 19.30 -12.65
C LEU A 574 -6.86 20.81 -12.89
N GLY A 575 -6.24 21.56 -11.97
CA GLY A 575 -6.03 23.00 -12.11
C GLY A 575 -5.15 23.34 -13.31
N GLN A 576 -4.07 22.61 -13.55
CA GLN A 576 -3.22 22.77 -14.74
C GLN A 576 -3.99 22.49 -16.03
N THR A 577 -4.76 21.39 -16.07
CA THR A 577 -5.60 21.05 -17.23
C THR A 577 -6.57 22.17 -17.54
N PHE A 578 -7.28 22.70 -16.55
CA PHE A 578 -8.16 23.85 -16.75
C PHE A 578 -7.41 25.08 -17.27
N ARG A 579 -6.24 25.38 -16.69
CA ARG A 579 -5.45 26.57 -17.04
C ARG A 579 -4.82 26.49 -18.43
N THR A 580 -4.28 25.31 -18.81
CA THR A 580 -3.51 25.17 -20.03
C THR A 580 -4.31 24.66 -21.22
N GLN A 581 -5.35 23.87 -21.00
CA GLN A 581 -6.12 23.22 -22.07
C GLN A 581 -7.48 23.90 -22.31
N PHE A 582 -8.20 24.29 -21.25
CA PHE A 582 -9.53 24.88 -21.39
C PHE A 582 -9.51 26.40 -21.37
N TYR A 583 -8.59 27.01 -20.63
CA TYR A 583 -8.48 28.47 -20.53
C TYR A 583 -7.00 28.88 -20.61
N PRO A 584 -6.36 28.66 -21.76
CA PRO A 584 -4.99 29.15 -21.96
C PRO A 584 -5.03 30.68 -21.87
N SER A 585 -4.17 31.26 -21.02
CA SER A 585 -4.02 32.71 -20.99
C SER A 585 -3.44 33.16 -22.31
N SER A 586 -3.98 34.22 -22.87
CA SER A 586 -3.51 34.87 -24.10
C SER A 586 -2.21 35.68 -23.86
N GLU A 587 -1.35 35.27 -22.94
CA GLU A 587 0.00 35.81 -22.72
C GLU A 587 0.98 34.66 -22.40
#